data_7f80733b7d50677b12371569c0b2eead
#
_entry.id   7f80733b7d50677b12371569c0b2eead
#
_cell.length_a   1.000
_cell.length_b   1.000
_cell.length_c   1.000
_cell.angle_alpha   90.00
_cell.angle_beta   90.00
_cell.angle_gamma   90.00
#
_symmetry.space_group_name_H-M   'P 1'
#
loop_
_entity.id
_entity.type
_entity.pdbx_description
1 polymer ?
#
loop_
_entity_poly.entity_id
_entity_poly.type
_entity_poly.pdbx_seq_one_letter_code
_entity_poly.pdbx_strand_id
1 'polypeptide(L)'
;MDRFSMNWHFAAHESQLSGKSAIELRHLESLLGEPMMLVSGDEIRCISNVCTHRGMLLVDGSCSRSTLQCPYHGRTFGLDGSMKSMPEFDLAEDFPTAQDNLRIFPSISWKGLVFTGLEPSGLEACLKEMEARIGWMPIEKFEYDHSRNRCYEIRANWALYVDNYLEGFHIPFVHNDLNSALDYDDYRTEIFDGGVLQIGIASDGEAIFEIPEESPDFGLKVAAYYYWIYPGLMLNFYPWGLSVNLVLPLSVDRTRIEYYGFVSVSYTHLTLPTNREV
;
A
#
# COMPACT_ATOMS: atom_id res chain seq x y z
N MET A 1 -6.88 17.27 -7.81
CA MET A 1 -5.98 16.23 -8.28
C MET A 1 -4.52 16.53 -7.95
N ASP A 2 -4.06 17.77 -8.07
CA ASP A 2 -2.63 18.11 -7.86
C ASP A 2 -2.04 17.71 -6.50
N ARG A 3 -2.87 17.65 -5.44
CA ARG A 3 -2.38 17.26 -4.10
C ARG A 3 -1.99 15.78 -3.99
N PHE A 4 -2.66 14.88 -4.71
CA PHE A 4 -2.33 13.45 -4.67
C PHE A 4 -1.04 13.14 -5.43
N SER A 5 -0.76 13.83 -6.53
CA SER A 5 0.43 13.60 -7.35
C SER A 5 1.76 13.91 -6.64
N MET A 6 1.73 14.76 -5.60
CA MET A 6 2.89 15.18 -4.81
C MET A 6 3.12 14.32 -3.56
N ASN A 7 2.33 13.27 -3.37
CA ASN A 7 2.44 12.41 -2.20
C ASN A 7 2.87 10.99 -2.57
N TRP A 8 3.39 10.30 -1.58
CA TRP A 8 3.65 8.88 -1.64
C TRP A 8 2.35 8.10 -1.44
N HIS A 9 2.21 7.05 -2.21
CA HIS A 9 1.08 6.13 -2.15
C HIS A 9 1.58 4.71 -1.96
N PHE A 10 0.84 3.92 -1.22
CA PHE A 10 1.10 2.49 -1.12
C PHE A 10 0.93 1.85 -2.50
N ALA A 11 1.98 1.19 -2.98
CA ALA A 11 1.97 0.47 -4.24
C ALA A 11 1.61 -1.01 -4.03
N ALA A 12 2.35 -1.70 -3.16
CA ALA A 12 2.13 -3.10 -2.81
C ALA A 12 2.96 -3.48 -1.57
N HIS A 13 2.74 -4.68 -1.07
CA HIS A 13 3.73 -5.39 -0.24
C HIS A 13 4.53 -6.36 -1.13
N GLU A 14 5.81 -6.53 -0.84
CA GLU A 14 6.73 -7.37 -1.63
C GLU A 14 6.22 -8.81 -1.83
N SER A 15 5.48 -9.37 -0.84
CA SER A 15 4.86 -10.69 -0.97
C SER A 15 3.87 -10.81 -2.14
N GLN A 16 3.31 -9.69 -2.63
CA GLN A 16 2.42 -9.69 -3.79
C GLN A 16 3.17 -9.91 -5.12
N LEU A 17 4.50 -9.70 -5.13
CA LEU A 17 5.40 -9.99 -6.24
C LEU A 17 5.93 -11.43 -6.22
N SER A 18 5.64 -12.22 -5.19
CA SER A 18 6.14 -13.60 -5.08
C SER A 18 5.78 -14.42 -6.33
N GLY A 19 6.80 -14.97 -7.00
CA GLY A 19 6.65 -15.74 -8.24
C GLY A 19 6.23 -14.92 -9.47
N LYS A 20 6.25 -13.58 -9.39
CA LYS A 20 5.90 -12.67 -10.47
C LYS A 20 7.06 -11.74 -10.80
N SER A 21 7.19 -11.35 -12.04
CA SER A 21 8.14 -10.33 -12.47
C SER A 21 7.53 -8.93 -12.58
N ALA A 22 6.20 -8.84 -12.71
CA ALA A 22 5.50 -7.56 -12.69
C ALA A 22 4.06 -7.71 -12.18
N ILE A 23 3.57 -6.66 -11.51
CA ILE A 23 2.17 -6.49 -11.12
C ILE A 23 1.67 -5.09 -11.49
N GLU A 24 0.47 -5.01 -12.01
CA GLU A 24 -0.21 -3.76 -12.33
C GLU A 24 -0.71 -3.07 -11.06
N LEU A 25 -0.62 -1.73 -11.01
CA LEU A 25 -1.06 -0.90 -9.89
C LEU A 25 -2.38 -0.16 -10.22
N ARG A 26 -3.46 -0.91 -10.47
CA ARG A 26 -4.76 -0.34 -10.89
C ARG A 26 -5.33 0.70 -9.94
N HIS A 27 -5.13 0.53 -8.65
CA HIS A 27 -5.62 1.46 -7.63
C HIS A 27 -4.99 2.85 -7.76
N LEU A 28 -3.75 2.95 -8.28
CA LEU A 28 -3.08 4.22 -8.51
C LEU A 28 -3.47 4.91 -9.81
N GLU A 29 -3.91 4.16 -10.82
CA GLU A 29 -4.29 4.73 -12.12
C GLU A 29 -5.42 5.75 -11.98
N SER A 30 -6.49 5.42 -11.25
CA SER A 30 -7.61 6.33 -11.01
C SER A 30 -7.22 7.56 -10.17
N LEU A 31 -6.20 7.44 -9.33
CA LEU A 31 -5.74 8.47 -8.42
C LEU A 31 -4.73 9.43 -9.08
N LEU A 32 -3.78 8.89 -9.84
CA LEU A 32 -2.65 9.61 -10.42
C LEU A 32 -2.83 9.88 -11.93
N GLY A 33 -3.78 9.20 -12.59
CA GLY A 33 -4.00 9.32 -14.03
C GLY A 33 -2.89 8.71 -14.88
N GLU A 34 -2.05 7.86 -14.29
CA GLU A 34 -0.91 7.20 -14.93
C GLU A 34 -0.94 5.71 -14.65
N PRO A 35 -1.07 4.84 -15.68
CA PRO A 35 -0.94 3.41 -15.51
C PRO A 35 0.48 3.03 -15.13
N MET A 36 0.62 2.42 -13.96
CA MET A 36 1.91 2.01 -13.39
C MET A 36 1.94 0.51 -13.12
N MET A 37 3.15 -0.04 -13.04
CA MET A 37 3.40 -1.39 -12.56
C MET A 37 4.63 -1.44 -11.66
N LEU A 38 4.63 -2.35 -10.69
CA LEU A 38 5.84 -2.75 -9.98
C LEU A 38 6.49 -3.90 -10.73
N VAL A 39 7.79 -3.84 -10.87
CA VAL A 39 8.61 -4.89 -11.46
C VAL A 39 9.62 -5.40 -10.43
N SER A 40 9.82 -6.73 -10.45
CA SER A 40 10.81 -7.43 -9.63
C SER A 40 11.99 -7.81 -10.51
N GLY A 41 13.11 -7.08 -10.38
CA GLY A 41 14.38 -7.36 -11.02
C GLY A 41 15.48 -7.53 -9.96
N ASP A 42 16.63 -6.91 -10.17
CA ASP A 42 17.69 -6.82 -9.15
C ASP A 42 17.22 -6.02 -7.93
N GLU A 43 16.31 -5.10 -8.16
CA GLU A 43 15.57 -4.34 -7.15
C GLU A 43 14.11 -4.13 -7.61
N ILE A 44 13.22 -3.85 -6.67
CA ILE A 44 11.82 -3.51 -6.98
C ILE A 44 11.78 -2.06 -7.48
N ARG A 45 11.14 -1.88 -8.65
CA ARG A 45 10.96 -0.57 -9.28
C ARG A 45 9.50 -0.35 -9.65
N CYS A 46 9.07 0.90 -9.61
CA CYS A 46 7.83 1.33 -10.23
C CYS A 46 8.12 1.94 -11.60
N ILE A 47 7.49 1.40 -12.64
CA ILE A 47 7.66 1.87 -14.01
C ILE A 47 6.30 2.07 -14.69
N SER A 48 6.28 2.85 -15.78
CA SER A 48 5.07 3.03 -16.58
C SER A 48 4.61 1.71 -17.19
N ASN A 49 3.31 1.44 -17.09
CA ASN A 49 2.66 0.30 -17.74
C ASN A 49 2.21 0.61 -19.18
N VAL A 50 2.71 1.70 -19.76
CA VAL A 50 2.30 2.20 -21.06
C VAL A 50 3.42 2.07 -22.08
N CYS A 51 3.17 1.34 -23.15
CA CYS A 51 4.12 1.20 -24.24
C CYS A 51 4.42 2.54 -24.92
N THR A 52 5.69 2.91 -25.00
CA THR A 52 6.16 4.17 -25.59
C THR A 52 5.96 4.31 -27.09
N HIS A 53 5.41 3.29 -27.77
CA HIS A 53 5.06 3.37 -29.19
C HIS A 53 3.70 4.01 -29.43
N ARG A 54 2.60 3.36 -28.95
CA ARG A 54 1.21 3.80 -29.20
C ARG A 54 0.32 3.66 -27.95
N GLY A 55 0.88 3.73 -26.76
CA GLY A 55 0.09 3.80 -25.53
C GLY A 55 -0.63 2.53 -25.10
N MET A 56 -0.25 1.36 -25.64
CA MET A 56 -0.85 0.09 -25.23
C MET A 56 -0.34 -0.32 -23.84
N LEU A 57 -1.24 -0.82 -22.99
CA LEU A 57 -0.85 -1.43 -21.71
C LEU A 57 0.03 -2.68 -21.95
N LEU A 58 1.08 -2.82 -21.15
CA LEU A 58 2.07 -3.90 -21.25
C LEU A 58 1.66 -5.12 -20.43
N VAL A 59 1.12 -4.87 -19.22
CA VAL A 59 0.73 -5.89 -18.26
C VAL A 59 -0.71 -5.64 -17.82
N ASP A 60 -1.55 -6.65 -17.91
CA ASP A 60 -2.90 -6.70 -17.37
C ASP A 60 -2.89 -7.65 -16.16
N GLY A 61 -3.06 -7.10 -14.96
CA GLY A 61 -2.94 -7.81 -13.70
C GLY A 61 -1.51 -8.14 -13.31
N SER A 62 -0.94 -9.26 -13.79
CA SER A 62 0.44 -9.67 -13.45
C SER A 62 1.08 -10.54 -14.53
N CYS A 63 2.41 -10.61 -14.52
CA CYS A 63 3.14 -11.53 -15.37
C CYS A 63 4.40 -12.10 -14.67
N SER A 64 4.95 -13.19 -15.24
CA SER A 64 6.16 -13.88 -14.74
C SER A 64 7.16 -14.08 -15.90
N ARG A 65 7.47 -13.01 -16.63
CA ARG A 65 8.36 -13.03 -17.80
C ARG A 65 9.64 -12.26 -17.50
N SER A 66 10.73 -12.61 -18.15
CA SER A 66 12.02 -11.90 -18.04
C SER A 66 12.05 -10.56 -18.80
N THR A 67 11.07 -10.34 -19.68
CA THR A 67 10.90 -9.11 -20.45
C THR A 67 9.44 -8.77 -20.58
N LEU A 68 9.15 -7.48 -20.80
CA LEU A 68 7.81 -6.94 -21.02
C LEU A 68 7.60 -6.74 -22.52
N GLN A 69 6.74 -7.52 -23.15
CA GLN A 69 6.45 -7.39 -24.56
C GLN A 69 5.09 -6.78 -24.80
N CYS A 70 5.04 -5.68 -25.56
CA CYS A 70 3.82 -5.04 -25.96
C CYS A 70 2.97 -5.97 -26.86
N PRO A 71 1.72 -6.25 -26.49
CA PRO A 71 0.87 -7.15 -27.27
C PRO A 71 0.43 -6.57 -28.60
N TYR A 72 0.65 -5.28 -28.84
CA TYR A 72 0.19 -4.62 -30.06
C TYR A 72 1.17 -4.84 -31.22
N HIS A 73 2.46 -4.45 -31.07
CA HIS A 73 3.46 -4.53 -32.17
C HIS A 73 4.76 -5.23 -31.72
N GLY A 74 4.77 -5.94 -30.62
CA GLY A 74 5.92 -6.71 -30.16
C GLY A 74 7.10 -5.90 -29.59
N ARG A 75 6.96 -4.56 -29.39
CA ARG A 75 8.00 -3.78 -28.74
C ARG A 75 8.32 -4.40 -27.36
N THR A 76 9.58 -4.65 -27.10
CA THR A 76 10.05 -5.38 -25.93
C THR A 76 10.90 -4.50 -25.03
N PHE A 77 10.65 -4.58 -23.70
CA PHE A 77 11.37 -3.85 -22.67
C PHE A 77 11.97 -4.82 -21.65
N GLY A 78 13.07 -4.43 -21.05
CA GLY A 78 13.58 -5.07 -19.84
C GLY A 78 12.74 -4.74 -18.61
N LEU A 79 12.92 -5.49 -17.53
CA LEU A 79 12.31 -5.17 -16.23
C LEU A 79 12.91 -3.88 -15.62
N ASP A 80 14.04 -3.43 -16.12
CA ASP A 80 14.64 -2.12 -15.81
C ASP A 80 13.98 -0.94 -16.56
N GLY A 81 12.97 -1.23 -17.40
CA GLY A 81 12.28 -0.25 -18.24
C GLY A 81 13.02 0.07 -19.56
N SER A 82 14.23 -0.45 -19.76
CA SER A 82 15.01 -0.18 -20.99
C SER A 82 14.36 -0.85 -22.20
N MET A 83 14.28 -0.11 -23.30
CA MET A 83 13.86 -0.63 -24.59
C MET A 83 14.88 -1.64 -25.12
N LYS A 84 14.45 -2.84 -25.53
CA LYS A 84 15.32 -3.92 -26.00
C LYS A 84 15.25 -4.15 -27.50
N SER A 85 14.04 -4.25 -28.04
CA SER A 85 13.82 -4.52 -29.45
C SER A 85 12.42 -4.09 -29.91
N MET A 86 12.32 -3.84 -31.21
CA MET A 86 11.03 -3.64 -31.89
C MET A 86 11.12 -4.30 -33.28
N PRO A 87 10.18 -5.19 -33.63
CA PRO A 87 10.12 -5.81 -34.95
C PRO A 87 10.09 -4.74 -36.05
N GLU A 88 10.79 -5.02 -37.18
CA GLU A 88 10.79 -4.18 -38.38
C GLU A 88 11.47 -2.80 -38.22
N PHE A 89 12.18 -2.55 -37.11
CA PHE A 89 12.87 -1.29 -36.83
C PHE A 89 14.40 -1.37 -37.03
N ASP A 90 14.93 -2.44 -37.61
CA ASP A 90 16.39 -2.64 -37.80
C ASP A 90 17.04 -1.58 -38.67
N LEU A 91 16.25 -0.92 -39.53
CA LEU A 91 16.74 0.14 -40.42
C LEU A 91 16.29 1.55 -39.98
N ALA A 92 15.67 1.68 -38.82
CA ALA A 92 15.22 2.98 -38.32
C ALA A 92 16.44 3.80 -37.87
N GLU A 93 16.56 5.03 -38.37
CA GLU A 93 17.58 5.97 -37.94
C GLU A 93 17.28 6.50 -36.54
N ASP A 94 18.32 6.77 -35.75
CA ASP A 94 18.19 7.31 -34.38
C ASP A 94 17.30 6.49 -33.46
N PHE A 95 17.27 5.15 -33.60
CA PHE A 95 16.47 4.24 -32.79
C PHE A 95 17.29 3.04 -32.28
N PRO A 96 17.13 2.63 -30.99
CA PRO A 96 16.35 3.28 -29.93
C PRO A 96 17.06 4.48 -29.31
N THR A 97 16.29 5.40 -28.73
CA THR A 97 16.76 6.52 -27.94
C THR A 97 16.34 6.36 -26.47
N ALA A 98 16.79 7.24 -25.59
CA ALA A 98 16.35 7.26 -24.19
C ALA A 98 14.83 7.50 -24.04
N GLN A 99 14.20 8.16 -25.02
CA GLN A 99 12.76 8.42 -25.03
C GLN A 99 11.92 7.17 -25.34
N ASP A 100 12.57 6.13 -25.87
CA ASP A 100 11.91 4.84 -26.13
C ASP A 100 11.80 3.97 -24.88
N ASN A 101 12.54 4.29 -23.81
CA ASN A 101 12.45 3.60 -22.53
C ASN A 101 11.13 3.91 -21.81
N LEU A 102 10.70 2.98 -20.94
CA LEU A 102 9.59 3.24 -20.02
C LEU A 102 10.02 4.25 -18.96
N ARG A 103 9.09 5.14 -18.59
CA ARG A 103 9.31 6.07 -17.48
C ARG A 103 9.44 5.27 -16.18
N ILE A 104 10.43 5.64 -15.37
CA ILE A 104 10.65 5.13 -14.02
C ILE A 104 10.08 6.17 -13.05
N PHE A 105 9.34 5.70 -12.04
CA PHE A 105 8.80 6.53 -10.98
C PHE A 105 9.59 6.31 -9.69
N PRO A 106 9.67 7.33 -8.81
CA PRO A 106 10.24 7.16 -7.49
C PRO A 106 9.59 5.99 -6.76
N SER A 107 10.37 5.17 -6.10
CA SER A 107 9.89 4.08 -5.26
C SER A 107 10.76 3.92 -4.02
N ILE A 108 10.14 3.65 -2.88
CA ILE A 108 10.78 3.38 -1.59
C ILE A 108 10.16 2.09 -1.04
N SER A 109 11.01 1.19 -0.55
CA SER A 109 10.60 0.03 0.24
C SER A 109 10.97 0.22 1.70
N TRP A 110 10.00 -0.03 2.58
CA TRP A 110 10.22 -0.08 4.02
C TRP A 110 9.54 -1.34 4.57
N LYS A 111 10.34 -2.25 5.10
CA LYS A 111 9.87 -3.54 5.67
C LYS A 111 8.87 -4.29 4.76
N GLY A 112 9.16 -4.35 3.47
CA GLY A 112 8.31 -5.00 2.49
C GLY A 112 7.13 -4.16 1.99
N LEU A 113 6.79 -3.03 2.62
CA LEU A 113 5.82 -2.08 2.10
C LEU A 113 6.47 -1.20 1.05
N VAL A 114 5.96 -1.22 -0.17
CA VAL A 114 6.47 -0.43 -1.30
C VAL A 114 5.57 0.77 -1.54
N PHE A 115 6.19 1.93 -1.66
CA PHE A 115 5.53 3.20 -1.93
C PHE A 115 6.03 3.79 -3.25
N THR A 116 5.15 4.50 -3.95
CA THR A 116 5.47 5.21 -5.20
C THR A 116 4.63 6.47 -5.36
N GLY A 117 4.94 7.28 -6.37
CA GLY A 117 4.19 8.49 -6.73
C GLY A 117 4.77 9.14 -7.98
N LEU A 118 4.13 10.20 -8.48
CA LEU A 118 4.62 10.91 -9.67
C LEU A 118 5.81 11.82 -9.34
N GLU A 119 5.66 12.66 -8.33
CA GLU A 119 6.68 13.60 -7.81
C GLU A 119 6.56 13.68 -6.27
N PRO A 120 6.68 12.52 -5.57
CA PRO A 120 6.33 12.45 -4.16
C PRO A 120 7.38 13.07 -3.26
N SER A 121 6.95 13.54 -2.08
CA SER A 121 7.81 14.08 -1.02
C SER A 121 7.24 13.77 0.37
N GLY A 122 8.07 13.87 1.41
CA GLY A 122 7.61 13.92 2.81
C GLY A 122 7.32 12.58 3.47
N LEU A 123 7.67 11.42 2.89
CA LEU A 123 7.45 10.11 3.53
C LEU A 123 8.45 9.81 4.64
N GLU A 124 9.63 10.41 4.59
CA GLU A 124 10.75 10.07 5.48
C GLU A 124 10.41 10.29 6.96
N ALA A 125 9.64 11.34 7.28
CA ALA A 125 9.19 11.61 8.63
C ALA A 125 8.23 10.54 9.14
N CYS A 126 7.29 10.10 8.29
CA CYS A 126 6.35 9.01 8.59
C CYS A 126 7.09 7.69 8.82
N LEU A 127 8.01 7.32 7.92
CA LEU A 127 8.77 6.08 8.06
C LEU A 127 9.68 6.09 9.29
N LYS A 128 10.25 7.25 9.66
CA LYS A 128 11.04 7.40 10.88
C LYS A 128 10.21 7.18 12.14
N GLU A 129 8.99 7.73 12.17
CA GLU A 129 8.05 7.52 13.27
C GLU A 129 7.66 6.04 13.38
N MET A 130 7.29 5.43 12.25
CA MET A 130 6.94 4.02 12.20
C MET A 130 8.11 3.12 12.61
N GLU A 131 9.33 3.42 12.16
CA GLU A 131 10.52 2.66 12.54
C GLU A 131 10.79 2.73 14.06
N ALA A 132 10.66 3.90 14.65
CA ALA A 132 10.86 4.09 16.08
C ALA A 132 9.83 3.35 16.94
N ARG A 133 8.58 3.23 16.46
CA ARG A 133 7.45 2.68 17.21
C ARG A 133 7.23 1.19 16.97
N ILE A 134 7.22 0.79 15.69
CA ILE A 134 6.86 -0.56 15.25
C ILE A 134 7.95 -1.24 14.42
N GLY A 135 9.13 -0.64 14.29
CA GLY A 135 10.25 -1.20 13.52
C GLY A 135 10.72 -2.58 13.98
N TRP A 136 10.37 -2.99 15.19
CA TRP A 136 10.62 -4.33 15.73
C TRP A 136 9.71 -5.41 15.11
N MET A 137 8.57 -5.04 14.52
CA MET A 137 7.68 -6.00 13.86
C MET A 137 8.33 -6.58 12.60
N PRO A 138 8.18 -7.88 12.34
CA PRO A 138 8.69 -8.54 11.14
C PRO A 138 7.75 -8.35 9.94
N ILE A 139 7.41 -7.09 9.60
CA ILE A 139 6.42 -6.73 8.57
C ILE A 139 6.82 -7.31 7.22
N GLU A 140 8.13 -7.35 6.92
CA GLU A 140 8.69 -7.93 5.69
C GLU A 140 8.40 -9.43 5.51
N LYS A 141 7.98 -10.11 6.58
CA LYS A 141 7.60 -11.53 6.57
C LYS A 141 6.09 -11.75 6.47
N PHE A 142 5.31 -10.68 6.40
CA PHE A 142 3.87 -10.84 6.25
C PHE A 142 3.55 -11.32 4.85
N GLU A 143 2.57 -12.22 4.75
CA GLU A 143 2.11 -12.80 3.50
C GLU A 143 0.77 -12.22 3.10
N TYR A 144 0.67 -11.87 1.81
CA TYR A 144 -0.58 -11.38 1.24
C TYR A 144 -1.66 -12.45 1.23
N ASP A 145 -2.78 -12.16 1.89
CA ASP A 145 -3.97 -13.01 1.90
C ASP A 145 -5.10 -12.37 1.08
N HIS A 146 -5.17 -12.74 -0.20
CA HIS A 146 -6.21 -12.26 -1.11
C HIS A 146 -7.65 -12.51 -0.62
N SER A 147 -7.89 -13.53 0.18
CA SER A 147 -9.22 -13.86 0.70
C SER A 147 -9.79 -12.78 1.64
N ARG A 148 -8.91 -11.96 2.19
CA ARG A 148 -9.24 -10.85 3.08
C ARG A 148 -9.51 -9.54 2.38
N ASN A 149 -9.26 -9.46 1.06
CA ASN A 149 -9.52 -8.22 0.33
C ASN A 149 -10.99 -7.87 0.32
N ARG A 150 -11.26 -6.59 0.47
CA ARG A 150 -12.60 -6.01 0.35
C ARG A 150 -12.50 -4.73 -0.48
N CYS A 151 -13.59 -4.38 -1.12
CA CYS A 151 -13.71 -3.14 -1.87
C CYS A 151 -15.13 -2.60 -1.70
N TYR A 152 -15.24 -1.34 -1.32
CA TYR A 152 -16.52 -0.65 -1.13
C TYR A 152 -16.51 0.68 -1.88
N GLU A 153 -17.65 1.08 -2.42
CA GLU A 153 -17.88 2.43 -2.89
C GLU A 153 -18.91 3.11 -2.01
N ILE A 154 -18.57 4.30 -1.53
CA ILE A 154 -19.43 5.11 -0.69
C ILE A 154 -19.79 6.42 -1.40
N ARG A 155 -21.00 6.94 -1.13
CA ARG A 155 -21.46 8.25 -1.61
C ARG A 155 -21.09 9.33 -0.62
N ALA A 156 -19.78 9.56 -0.47
CA ALA A 156 -19.23 10.59 0.41
C ALA A 156 -17.90 11.09 -0.16
N ASN A 157 -17.52 12.30 0.25
CA ASN A 157 -16.19 12.81 -0.01
C ASN A 157 -15.15 11.99 0.78
N TRP A 158 -13.99 11.75 0.19
CA TRP A 158 -12.92 10.97 0.80
C TRP A 158 -12.48 11.50 2.18
N ALA A 159 -12.49 12.84 2.35
CA ALA A 159 -12.10 13.46 3.61
C ALA A 159 -13.06 13.13 4.77
N LEU A 160 -14.35 12.92 4.48
CA LEU A 160 -15.31 12.48 5.51
C LEU A 160 -15.03 11.06 5.99
N TYR A 161 -14.56 10.19 5.10
CA TYR A 161 -14.15 8.83 5.49
C TYR A 161 -12.88 8.87 6.36
N VAL A 162 -11.93 9.71 5.98
CA VAL A 162 -10.71 9.93 6.78
C VAL A 162 -11.04 10.56 8.14
N ASP A 163 -11.91 11.57 8.17
CA ASP A 163 -12.37 12.21 9.39
C ASP A 163 -12.99 11.20 10.37
N ASN A 164 -13.89 10.35 9.87
CA ASN A 164 -14.49 9.26 10.66
C ASN A 164 -13.44 8.26 11.19
N TYR A 165 -12.41 7.94 10.42
CA TYR A 165 -11.33 7.06 10.87
C TYR A 165 -10.47 7.71 11.96
N LEU A 166 -10.26 9.01 11.92
CA LEU A 166 -9.37 9.75 12.82
C LEU A 166 -10.01 10.08 14.17
N GLU A 167 -11.32 9.93 14.31
CA GLU A 167 -12.01 10.14 15.55
C GLU A 167 -12.47 8.80 16.14
N GLY A 168 -12.41 8.65 17.46
CA GLY A 168 -12.85 7.43 18.16
C GLY A 168 -14.25 7.52 18.78
N PHE A 169 -14.93 8.67 18.66
CA PHE A 169 -16.20 8.94 19.37
C PHE A 169 -17.36 8.03 18.95
N HIS A 170 -17.35 7.55 17.71
CA HIS A 170 -18.38 6.64 17.20
C HIS A 170 -18.18 5.18 17.65
N ILE A 171 -16.96 4.78 18.05
CA ILE A 171 -16.65 3.39 18.40
C ILE A 171 -17.64 2.79 19.41
N PRO A 172 -17.96 3.44 20.55
CA PRO A 172 -18.87 2.87 21.53
C PRO A 172 -20.31 2.68 21.03
N PHE A 173 -20.70 3.35 19.94
CA PHE A 173 -22.07 3.39 19.44
C PHE A 173 -22.27 2.58 18.16
N VAL A 174 -21.22 2.49 17.32
CA VAL A 174 -21.31 1.90 15.97
C VAL A 174 -20.59 0.55 15.90
N HIS A 175 -19.44 0.43 16.59
CA HIS A 175 -18.56 -0.73 16.50
C HIS A 175 -18.54 -1.53 17.82
N ASN A 176 -19.63 -2.21 18.14
CA ASN A 176 -19.77 -2.96 19.38
C ASN A 176 -18.65 -3.99 19.61
N ASP A 177 -18.21 -4.69 18.55
CA ASP A 177 -17.15 -5.70 18.65
C ASP A 177 -15.79 -5.04 18.92
N LEU A 178 -15.50 -3.91 18.25
CA LEU A 178 -14.29 -3.13 18.49
C LEU A 178 -14.29 -2.50 19.88
N ASN A 179 -15.42 -1.93 20.29
CA ASN A 179 -15.59 -1.36 21.63
C ASN A 179 -15.43 -2.39 22.75
N SER A 180 -15.81 -3.65 22.52
CA SER A 180 -15.58 -4.72 23.49
C SER A 180 -14.14 -5.18 23.57
N ALA A 181 -13.39 -5.03 22.47
CA ALA A 181 -11.99 -5.43 22.38
C ALA A 181 -11.00 -4.37 22.85
N LEU A 182 -11.41 -3.09 22.86
CA LEU A 182 -10.57 -1.96 23.25
C LEU A 182 -11.01 -1.33 24.55
N ASP A 183 -10.05 -0.92 25.37
CA ASP A 183 -10.29 -0.01 26.48
C ASP A 183 -10.34 1.42 25.93
N TYR A 184 -11.55 1.95 25.82
CA TYR A 184 -11.79 3.27 25.22
C TYR A 184 -11.18 4.41 26.05
N ASP A 185 -11.11 4.29 27.38
CA ASP A 185 -10.58 5.33 28.26
C ASP A 185 -9.05 5.47 28.10
N ASP A 186 -8.37 4.40 27.70
CA ASP A 186 -6.92 4.38 27.45
C ASP A 186 -6.54 4.53 25.95
N TYR A 187 -7.52 4.71 25.07
CA TYR A 187 -7.29 4.96 23.64
C TYR A 187 -6.50 6.25 23.41
N ARG A 188 -5.42 6.20 22.62
CA ARG A 188 -4.50 7.33 22.44
C ARG A 188 -4.43 7.75 20.99
N THR A 189 -4.34 9.07 20.76
CA THR A 189 -4.12 9.65 19.43
C THR A 189 -2.91 10.56 19.47
N GLU A 190 -1.96 10.33 18.59
CA GLU A 190 -0.72 11.08 18.45
C GLU A 190 -0.61 11.63 17.02
N ILE A 191 -0.25 12.92 16.89
CA ILE A 191 -0.07 13.58 15.59
C ILE A 191 1.42 13.67 15.32
N PHE A 192 1.85 13.27 14.13
CA PHE A 192 3.22 13.42 13.66
C PHE A 192 3.25 14.05 12.27
N ASP A 193 4.43 14.40 11.79
CA ASP A 193 4.56 15.05 10.48
C ASP A 193 4.15 14.10 9.34
N GLY A 194 3.07 14.47 8.64
CA GLY A 194 2.48 13.70 7.54
C GLY A 194 1.45 12.64 7.95
N GLY A 195 1.10 12.50 9.25
CA GLY A 195 0.14 11.48 9.65
C GLY A 195 -0.38 11.56 11.09
N VAL A 196 -1.16 10.56 11.43
CA VAL A 196 -1.73 10.36 12.77
C VAL A 196 -1.57 8.88 13.14
N LEU A 197 -1.20 8.64 14.38
CA LEU A 197 -1.21 7.32 15.00
C LEU A 197 -2.29 7.26 16.06
N GLN A 198 -3.12 6.23 16.00
CA GLN A 198 -4.04 5.88 17.07
C GLN A 198 -3.60 4.54 17.66
N ILE A 199 -3.57 4.44 18.99
CA ILE A 199 -3.11 3.26 19.73
C ILE A 199 -4.30 2.69 20.48
N GLY A 200 -4.74 1.52 20.06
CA GLY A 200 -5.81 0.77 20.73
C GLY A 200 -5.24 -0.08 21.86
N ILE A 201 -5.66 0.21 23.09
CA ILE A 201 -5.30 -0.58 24.26
C ILE A 201 -6.32 -1.70 24.43
N ALA A 202 -5.85 -2.91 24.72
CA ALA A 202 -6.71 -4.10 24.83
C ALA A 202 -7.53 -4.11 26.09
N SER A 203 -8.80 -4.49 25.99
CA SER A 203 -9.58 -5.00 27.10
C SER A 203 -9.03 -6.33 27.61
N ASP A 204 -9.40 -6.74 28.82
CA ASP A 204 -8.90 -7.99 29.42
C ASP A 204 -9.29 -9.23 28.58
N GLY A 205 -8.26 -10.03 28.26
CA GLY A 205 -8.41 -11.28 27.51
C GLY A 205 -8.24 -11.16 25.99
N GLU A 206 -8.10 -9.96 25.45
CA GLU A 206 -7.83 -9.74 24.02
C GLU A 206 -6.34 -9.96 23.68
N ALA A 207 -6.08 -10.24 22.40
CA ALA A 207 -4.72 -10.41 21.91
C ALA A 207 -3.95 -9.08 21.92
N ILE A 208 -2.71 -9.11 22.40
CA ILE A 208 -1.84 -7.95 22.48
C ILE A 208 -0.50 -8.23 21.79
N PHE A 209 0.21 -7.17 21.42
CA PHE A 209 1.57 -7.28 20.95
C PHE A 209 2.55 -7.62 22.09
N GLU A 210 3.54 -8.45 21.79
CA GLU A 210 4.73 -8.62 22.63
C GLU A 210 5.72 -7.51 22.31
N ILE A 211 5.59 -6.37 23.01
CA ILE A 211 6.34 -5.15 22.74
C ILE A 211 7.71 -5.24 23.41
N PRO A 212 8.83 -5.05 22.68
CA PRO A 212 10.18 -5.10 23.25
C PRO A 212 10.46 -3.89 24.16
N GLU A 213 11.44 -4.05 25.08
CA GLU A 213 11.78 -3.03 26.07
C GLU A 213 12.24 -1.70 25.47
N GLU A 214 12.80 -1.74 24.25
CA GLU A 214 13.28 -0.55 23.54
C GLU A 214 12.15 0.28 22.91
N SER A 215 10.94 -0.26 22.80
CA SER A 215 9.80 0.46 22.26
C SER A 215 9.26 1.50 23.24
N PRO A 216 8.82 2.67 22.78
CA PRO A 216 8.18 3.68 23.63
C PRO A 216 6.87 3.20 24.28
N ASP A 217 6.27 2.15 23.75
CA ASP A 217 5.03 1.57 24.27
C ASP A 217 5.25 0.34 25.18
N PHE A 218 6.52 0.06 25.55
CA PHE A 218 6.80 -1.06 26.44
C PHE A 218 5.95 -1.02 27.72
N GLY A 219 5.37 -2.15 28.06
CA GLY A 219 4.49 -2.30 29.22
C GLY A 219 3.02 -1.92 28.98
N LEU A 220 2.66 -1.39 27.80
CA LEU A 220 1.26 -1.18 27.42
C LEU A 220 0.66 -2.46 26.83
N LYS A 221 -0.64 -2.67 27.08
CA LYS A 221 -1.42 -3.77 26.48
C LYS A 221 -1.95 -3.36 25.10
N VAL A 222 -1.09 -3.13 24.13
CA VAL A 222 -1.50 -2.66 22.81
C VAL A 222 -2.14 -3.79 21.99
N ALA A 223 -3.40 -3.61 21.59
CA ALA A 223 -4.14 -4.49 20.68
C ALA A 223 -3.93 -4.13 19.21
N ALA A 224 -3.79 -2.84 18.91
CA ALA A 224 -3.64 -2.37 17.55
C ALA A 224 -2.93 -1.02 17.45
N TYR A 225 -2.22 -0.82 16.34
CA TYR A 225 -1.70 0.46 15.91
C TYR A 225 -2.38 0.87 14.61
N TYR A 226 -3.08 2.00 14.61
CA TYR A 226 -3.81 2.54 13.47
C TYR A 226 -3.09 3.78 12.95
N TYR A 227 -2.33 3.63 11.87
CA TYR A 227 -1.69 4.75 11.21
C TYR A 227 -2.55 5.29 10.08
N TRP A 228 -2.76 6.58 10.06
CA TRP A 228 -3.17 7.29 8.86
C TRP A 228 -1.99 8.10 8.32
N ILE A 229 -1.65 7.88 7.06
CA ILE A 229 -0.63 8.63 6.33
C ILE A 229 -1.33 9.41 5.22
N TYR A 230 -1.09 10.73 5.22
CA TYR A 230 -1.72 11.62 4.26
C TYR A 230 -1.39 11.21 2.81
N PRO A 231 -2.34 11.24 1.84
CA PRO A 231 -3.72 11.72 2.01
C PRO A 231 -4.73 10.62 2.37
N GLY A 232 -4.52 9.37 2.03
CA GLY A 232 -5.57 8.35 2.11
C GLY A 232 -5.07 6.94 2.38
N LEU A 233 -3.88 6.80 2.98
CA LEU A 233 -3.36 5.50 3.38
C LEU A 233 -3.62 5.25 4.86
N MET A 234 -4.22 4.10 5.18
CA MET A 234 -4.43 3.62 6.54
C MET A 234 -3.73 2.27 6.69
N LEU A 235 -2.87 2.14 7.70
CA LEU A 235 -2.14 0.92 8.02
C LEU A 235 -2.57 0.47 9.42
N ASN A 236 -3.32 -0.61 9.50
CA ASN A 236 -3.87 -1.14 10.75
C ASN A 236 -3.07 -2.39 11.12
N PHE A 237 -2.14 -2.24 12.06
CA PHE A 237 -1.32 -3.34 12.57
C PHE A 237 -2.00 -4.01 13.74
N TYR A 238 -2.03 -5.33 13.69
CA TYR A 238 -2.56 -6.22 14.73
C TYR A 238 -1.53 -7.29 15.06
N PRO A 239 -1.61 -7.97 16.22
CA PRO A 239 -0.71 -9.08 16.54
C PRO A 239 -0.67 -10.18 15.46
N TRP A 240 -1.75 -10.34 14.70
CA TRP A 240 -1.87 -11.35 13.64
C TRP A 240 -1.39 -10.88 12.25
N GLY A 241 -1.19 -9.57 12.04
CA GLY A 241 -0.81 -9.03 10.72
C GLY A 241 -1.18 -7.58 10.48
N LEU A 242 -1.48 -7.25 9.24
CA LEU A 242 -1.72 -5.89 8.77
C LEU A 242 -2.95 -5.85 7.86
N SER A 243 -3.83 -4.87 8.07
CA SER A 243 -4.81 -4.42 7.07
C SER A 243 -4.35 -3.09 6.48
N VAL A 244 -4.20 -3.03 5.17
CA VAL A 244 -3.94 -1.79 4.42
C VAL A 244 -5.24 -1.32 3.82
N ASN A 245 -5.67 -0.11 4.17
CA ASN A 245 -6.89 0.47 3.61
C ASN A 245 -6.51 1.68 2.76
N LEU A 246 -6.94 1.69 1.51
CA LEU A 246 -6.71 2.78 0.56
C LEU A 246 -7.99 3.56 0.35
N VAL A 247 -7.95 4.86 0.64
CA VAL A 247 -9.04 5.79 0.43
C VAL A 247 -8.84 6.49 -0.91
N LEU A 248 -9.60 6.08 -1.92
CA LEU A 248 -9.44 6.48 -3.31
C LEU A 248 -10.61 7.36 -3.75
N PRO A 249 -10.44 8.69 -3.86
CA PRO A 249 -11.48 9.58 -4.36
C PRO A 249 -11.78 9.31 -5.84
N LEU A 250 -13.04 8.99 -6.15
CA LEU A 250 -13.53 8.82 -7.52
C LEU A 250 -14.11 10.13 -8.06
N SER A 251 -14.78 10.90 -7.18
CA SER A 251 -15.31 12.24 -7.46
C SER A 251 -15.38 13.03 -6.14
N VAL A 252 -15.93 14.24 -6.19
CA VAL A 252 -16.08 15.07 -4.99
C VAL A 252 -17.03 14.44 -3.95
N ASP A 253 -17.94 13.57 -4.38
CA ASP A 253 -19.00 12.94 -3.58
C ASP A 253 -19.01 11.40 -3.65
N ARG A 254 -17.94 10.80 -4.18
CA ARG A 254 -17.80 9.34 -4.26
C ARG A 254 -16.37 8.93 -3.95
N THR A 255 -16.25 7.92 -3.11
CA THR A 255 -14.96 7.37 -2.68
C THR A 255 -15.02 5.85 -2.76
N ARG A 256 -13.93 5.25 -3.23
CA ARG A 256 -13.68 3.81 -3.16
C ARG A 256 -12.73 3.54 -2.01
N ILE A 257 -13.04 2.53 -1.22
CA ILE A 257 -12.16 2.04 -0.16
C ILE A 257 -11.74 0.63 -0.54
N GLU A 258 -10.44 0.41 -0.62
CA GLU A 258 -9.85 -0.90 -0.90
C GLU A 258 -9.08 -1.40 0.32
N TYR A 259 -9.36 -2.64 0.72
CA TYR A 259 -8.72 -3.33 1.84
C TYR A 259 -7.84 -4.46 1.33
N TYR A 260 -6.59 -4.49 1.81
CA TYR A 260 -5.64 -5.55 1.53
C TYR A 260 -5.19 -6.19 2.84
N GLY A 261 -5.35 -7.52 2.97
CA GLY A 261 -4.95 -8.25 4.16
C GLY A 261 -3.58 -8.88 4.02
N PHE A 262 -2.76 -8.77 5.06
CA PHE A 262 -1.46 -9.42 5.17
C PHE A 262 -1.36 -10.12 6.51
N VAL A 263 -0.94 -11.37 6.51
CA VAL A 263 -0.95 -12.22 7.71
C VAL A 263 0.49 -12.54 8.11
N SER A 264 0.76 -12.40 9.41
CA SER A 264 2.04 -12.86 9.96
C SER A 264 2.17 -14.38 9.83
N VAL A 265 3.30 -14.86 9.35
CA VAL A 265 3.57 -16.30 9.16
C VAL A 265 3.37 -17.10 10.45
N SER A 266 3.64 -16.51 11.61
CA SER A 266 3.40 -17.15 12.91
C SER A 266 1.91 -17.40 13.23
N TYR A 267 0.99 -16.74 12.52
CA TYR A 267 -0.46 -16.85 12.70
C TYR A 267 -1.18 -17.65 11.61
N THR A 268 -0.48 -18.10 10.57
CA THR A 268 -1.11 -18.83 9.43
C THR A 268 -1.77 -20.17 9.83
N HIS A 269 -1.48 -20.68 11.01
CA HIS A 269 -2.05 -21.94 11.53
C HIS A 269 -3.19 -21.75 12.55
N LEU A 270 -3.51 -20.51 12.92
CA LEU A 270 -4.61 -20.22 13.84
C LEU A 270 -5.86 -19.82 13.03
N THR A 271 -7.03 -20.33 13.43
CA THR A 271 -8.30 -19.75 12.98
C THR A 271 -8.36 -18.31 13.48
N LEU A 272 -8.05 -17.39 12.57
CA LEU A 272 -8.07 -15.96 12.89
C LEU A 272 -9.50 -15.55 13.28
N PRO A 273 -9.65 -14.64 14.26
CA PRO A 273 -10.96 -14.09 14.58
C PRO A 273 -11.57 -13.52 13.31
N THR A 274 -12.82 -13.87 13.05
CA THR A 274 -13.62 -13.31 11.96
C THR A 274 -13.63 -11.79 12.08
N ASN A 275 -13.25 -11.12 10.96
CA ASN A 275 -13.21 -9.68 10.75
C ASN A 275 -13.95 -8.86 11.82
N ARG A 276 -13.19 -8.29 12.76
CA ARG A 276 -13.62 -7.19 13.64
C ARG A 276 -13.22 -5.84 13.03
N GLU A 277 -13.03 -5.82 11.70
CA GLU A 277 -12.70 -4.59 10.97
C GLU A 277 -13.95 -3.74 10.78
N VAL A 278 -13.76 -2.45 10.93
CA VAL A 278 -14.69 -1.32 10.83
C VAL A 278 -15.51 -1.30 9.53
#